data_6057aba32ae1d009554e7a29dd9ed7c7
#
_entry.id   6057aba32ae1d009554e7a29dd9ed7c7
#
_cell.length_a   1.000
_cell.length_b   1.000
_cell.length_c   1.000
_cell.angle_alpha   90.00
_cell.angle_beta   90.00
_cell.angle_gamma   90.00
#
_symmetry.space_group_name_H-M   'P 1'
#
loop_
_entity.id
_entity.type
_entity.pdbx_description
1 polymer ?
#
loop_
_entity_poly.entity_id
_entity_poly.type
_entity_poly.pdbx_seq_one_letter_code
_entity_poly.pdbx_strand_id
1 'polypeptide(L)'
;LFFALFSTSKQFIFGVDAAPAAIVGSALASLGIAAESPDALACVPVIAFFAGLWLLIFYFLHADRIVDFISTPVMGGFISGISLTIILMQIPKLMGSSAGSGEIIELAEHIYAAGQDFHGLSLGLGLGTLLIIRICKKWIPKFPIAILIMAAGVVSTVYFHVDAKGVALLDSVGTGLPPFFIPDFSQVDLTQAVGRGLMISLVVMAETLLAENNFAFRNGYNLNDRQEILACAAGNVASAFVGSCPVNGSISRTSMNEQYGGHSQVVSITAGITMAILLLFFTGFIGYLPIPVLTAIVISALMDVVEVHLCIRLFRLSKQDFYIFMAACISVLFLGTIYGVLIGVLLSFFAVITKSANPTRSFLGVIPGKDGYYDLIRNVHAYPIKGVVMYQFNENLFFANVKILQEDLEDAVSPDTQVVIIDARAINNIDITAADRLAELSSRLTDLGIHFYITEHTEKLNQQMRQLGV
;
A
#
# COMPACT_ATOMS: atom_id res chain seq x y z
N LEU A 1 6.76 4.65 -21.63
CA LEU A 1 7.32 5.80 -22.34
C LEU A 1 6.82 7.14 -21.76
N PHE A 2 5.50 7.38 -21.67
CA PHE A 2 4.96 8.65 -21.17
C PHE A 2 5.37 8.93 -19.72
N PHE A 3 5.33 7.93 -18.83
CA PHE A 3 5.86 8.07 -17.48
C PHE A 3 7.32 8.54 -17.48
N ALA A 4 8.18 7.94 -18.28
CA ALA A 4 9.59 8.29 -18.34
C ALA A 4 9.89 9.72 -18.81
N LEU A 5 8.94 10.37 -19.52
CA LEU A 5 9.08 11.76 -19.96
C LEU A 5 8.73 12.78 -18.87
N PHE A 6 7.85 12.42 -17.94
CA PHE A 6 7.33 13.33 -16.90
C PHE A 6 7.90 13.03 -15.51
N SER A 7 8.37 11.81 -15.26
CA SER A 7 8.88 11.40 -13.95
C SER A 7 10.22 12.07 -13.61
N THR A 8 10.37 12.41 -12.34
CA THR A 8 11.64 12.86 -11.73
C THR A 8 12.45 11.70 -11.15
N SER A 9 11.84 10.51 -11.07
CA SER A 9 12.51 9.30 -10.62
C SER A 9 13.54 8.82 -11.65
N LYS A 10 14.73 8.50 -11.18
CA LYS A 10 15.83 8.06 -12.05
C LYS A 10 15.75 6.58 -12.44
N GLN A 11 15.16 5.76 -11.61
CA GLN A 11 15.30 4.29 -11.71
C GLN A 11 13.95 3.56 -11.74
N PHE A 12 12.88 4.25 -11.39
CA PHE A 12 11.60 3.59 -11.17
C PHE A 12 10.98 3.10 -12.47
N ILE A 13 10.53 1.85 -12.48
CA ILE A 13 9.93 1.19 -13.64
C ILE A 13 8.42 1.22 -13.49
N PHE A 14 7.76 1.87 -14.44
CA PHE A 14 6.32 2.02 -14.50
C PHE A 14 5.75 1.27 -15.72
N GLY A 15 4.69 0.50 -15.50
CA GLY A 15 4.06 -0.28 -16.57
C GLY A 15 2.95 -1.19 -16.04
N VAL A 16 2.54 -2.17 -16.81
CA VAL A 16 1.54 -3.16 -16.37
C VAL A 16 2.05 -3.89 -15.15
N ASP A 17 1.27 -3.88 -14.07
CA ASP A 17 1.62 -4.53 -12.81
C ASP A 17 0.43 -5.32 -12.24
N ALA A 18 0.72 -6.20 -11.28
CA ALA A 18 -0.25 -7.15 -10.74
C ALA A 18 -1.40 -6.47 -9.98
N ALA A 19 -1.11 -5.41 -9.19
CA ALA A 19 -2.11 -4.77 -8.36
C ALA A 19 -3.24 -4.10 -9.18
N PRO A 20 -2.98 -3.21 -10.15
CA PRO A 20 -4.05 -2.66 -10.99
C PRO A 20 -4.79 -3.73 -11.80
N ALA A 21 -4.07 -4.73 -12.31
CA ALA A 21 -4.68 -5.81 -13.07
C ALA A 21 -5.68 -6.62 -12.22
N ALA A 22 -5.35 -6.90 -10.96
CA ALA A 22 -6.25 -7.58 -10.03
C ALA A 22 -7.48 -6.74 -9.70
N ILE A 23 -7.31 -5.41 -9.48
CA ILE A 23 -8.42 -4.52 -9.21
C ILE A 23 -9.36 -4.46 -10.42
N VAL A 24 -8.82 -4.39 -11.63
CA VAL A 24 -9.61 -4.44 -12.88
C VAL A 24 -10.33 -5.78 -13.01
N GLY A 25 -9.64 -6.90 -12.76
CA GLY A 25 -10.24 -8.23 -12.79
C GLY A 25 -11.40 -8.38 -11.80
N SER A 26 -11.21 -7.92 -10.54
CA SER A 26 -12.27 -7.87 -9.53
C SER A 26 -13.40 -6.94 -9.95
N ALA A 27 -13.09 -5.81 -10.58
CA ALA A 27 -14.07 -4.88 -11.10
C ALA A 27 -14.94 -5.50 -12.21
N LEU A 28 -14.34 -6.21 -13.15
CA LEU A 28 -15.05 -6.93 -14.21
C LEU A 28 -15.92 -8.05 -13.63
N ALA A 29 -15.39 -8.84 -12.70
CA ALA A 29 -16.14 -9.90 -12.03
C ALA A 29 -17.38 -9.36 -11.31
N SER A 30 -17.26 -8.25 -10.59
CA SER A 30 -18.39 -7.59 -9.92
C SER A 30 -19.46 -7.02 -10.88
N LEU A 31 -19.11 -6.83 -12.17
CA LEU A 31 -20.04 -6.47 -13.25
C LEU A 31 -20.65 -7.67 -13.95
N GLY A 32 -20.23 -8.89 -13.62
CA GLY A 32 -20.60 -10.10 -14.35
C GLY A 32 -19.96 -10.18 -15.74
N ILE A 33 -18.89 -9.42 -16.00
CA ILE A 33 -18.17 -9.40 -17.26
C ILE A 33 -17.03 -10.41 -17.21
N ALA A 34 -17.04 -11.39 -18.11
CA ALA A 34 -15.93 -12.33 -18.25
C ALA A 34 -14.68 -11.60 -18.76
N ALA A 35 -13.51 -11.90 -18.17
CA ALA A 35 -12.26 -11.20 -18.49
C ALA A 35 -11.83 -11.29 -19.98
N GLU A 36 -12.26 -12.34 -20.68
CA GLU A 36 -11.95 -12.59 -22.09
C GLU A 36 -13.07 -12.15 -23.05
N SER A 37 -14.10 -11.47 -22.54
CA SER A 37 -15.24 -11.02 -23.35
C SER A 37 -14.94 -9.71 -24.11
N PRO A 38 -15.63 -9.47 -25.24
CA PRO A 38 -15.56 -8.19 -25.93
C PRO A 38 -15.94 -6.99 -25.03
N ASP A 39 -16.84 -7.21 -24.08
CA ASP A 39 -17.28 -6.19 -23.11
C ASP A 39 -16.13 -5.81 -22.15
N ALA A 40 -15.29 -6.78 -21.77
CA ALA A 40 -14.09 -6.50 -20.99
C ALA A 40 -13.09 -5.64 -21.77
N LEU A 41 -12.90 -5.93 -23.06
CA LEU A 41 -12.03 -5.13 -23.94
C LEU A 41 -12.53 -3.69 -24.11
N ALA A 42 -13.82 -3.45 -24.05
CA ALA A 42 -14.40 -2.10 -24.06
C ALA A 42 -14.27 -1.41 -22.67
N CYS A 43 -14.51 -2.14 -21.60
CA CYS A 43 -14.57 -1.60 -20.23
C CYS A 43 -13.19 -1.24 -19.65
N VAL A 44 -12.17 -2.08 -19.86
CA VAL A 44 -10.84 -1.93 -19.28
C VAL A 44 -10.15 -0.60 -19.66
N PRO A 45 -10.11 -0.19 -20.93
CA PRO A 45 -9.52 1.09 -21.32
C PRO A 45 -10.28 2.31 -20.76
N VAL A 46 -11.60 2.21 -20.61
CA VAL A 46 -12.41 3.28 -19.99
C VAL A 46 -12.04 3.44 -18.51
N ILE A 47 -11.87 2.34 -17.78
CA ILE A 47 -11.40 2.38 -16.40
C ILE A 47 -9.98 2.97 -16.31
N ALA A 48 -9.08 2.59 -17.22
CA ALA A 48 -7.73 3.15 -17.29
C ALA A 48 -7.73 4.66 -17.55
N PHE A 49 -8.61 5.12 -18.44
CA PHE A 49 -8.80 6.54 -18.72
C PHE A 49 -9.25 7.31 -17.47
N PHE A 50 -10.25 6.81 -16.75
CA PHE A 50 -10.71 7.45 -15.52
C PHE A 50 -9.67 7.38 -14.40
N ALA A 51 -8.90 6.31 -14.31
CA ALA A 51 -7.77 6.26 -13.37
C ALA A 51 -6.74 7.36 -13.66
N GLY A 52 -6.38 7.55 -14.94
CA GLY A 52 -5.51 8.64 -15.35
C GLY A 52 -6.10 10.03 -15.10
N LEU A 53 -7.42 10.20 -15.34
CA LEU A 53 -8.12 11.47 -15.08
C LEU A 53 -8.15 11.80 -13.57
N TRP A 54 -8.43 10.82 -12.69
CA TRP A 54 -8.38 11.01 -11.25
C TRP A 54 -6.98 11.36 -10.76
N LEU A 55 -5.93 10.71 -11.28
CA LEU A 55 -4.54 11.07 -10.97
C LEU A 55 -4.23 12.52 -11.41
N LEU A 56 -4.77 12.96 -12.56
CA LEU A 56 -4.63 14.35 -12.98
C LEU A 56 -5.36 15.32 -12.03
N ILE A 57 -6.55 14.96 -11.56
CA ILE A 57 -7.28 15.72 -10.53
C ILE A 57 -6.45 15.77 -9.24
N PHE A 58 -5.88 14.66 -8.80
CA PHE A 58 -5.00 14.61 -7.61
C PHE A 58 -3.77 15.49 -7.75
N TYR A 59 -3.17 15.56 -8.94
CA TYR A 59 -2.09 16.50 -9.23
C TYR A 59 -2.50 17.96 -8.97
N PHE A 60 -3.70 18.37 -9.43
CA PHE A 60 -4.18 19.74 -9.22
C PHE A 60 -4.60 19.99 -7.76
N LEU A 61 -5.13 19.00 -7.08
CA LEU A 61 -5.54 19.11 -5.67
C LEU A 61 -4.37 18.99 -4.68
N HIS A 62 -3.14 18.78 -5.15
CA HIS A 62 -1.96 18.52 -4.30
C HIS A 62 -2.17 17.35 -3.34
N ALA A 63 -2.74 16.24 -3.88
CA ALA A 63 -3.06 15.06 -3.10
C ALA A 63 -1.84 14.20 -2.75
N ASP A 64 -0.63 14.57 -3.20
CA ASP A 64 0.65 13.99 -2.77
C ASP A 64 0.74 13.85 -1.25
N ARG A 65 0.26 14.84 -0.51
CA ARG A 65 0.25 14.84 0.96
C ARG A 65 -0.64 13.76 1.59
N ILE A 66 -1.63 13.24 0.87
CA ILE A 66 -2.52 12.19 1.40
C ILE A 66 -1.76 10.86 1.56
N VAL A 67 -0.79 10.61 0.72
CA VAL A 67 0.02 9.37 0.76
C VAL A 67 0.84 9.27 2.04
N ASP A 68 1.27 10.40 2.61
CA ASP A 68 1.99 10.46 3.88
C ASP A 68 1.16 9.91 5.06
N PHE A 69 -0.16 9.88 4.93
CA PHE A 69 -1.06 9.31 5.96
C PHE A 69 -1.27 7.80 5.82
N ILE A 70 -0.83 7.18 4.74
CA ILE A 70 -0.95 5.73 4.56
C ILE A 70 0.25 5.06 5.23
N SER A 71 0.00 4.38 6.34
CA SER A 71 1.08 3.75 7.09
C SER A 71 1.64 2.50 6.40
N THR A 72 2.93 2.23 6.59
CA THR A 72 3.61 1.03 6.05
C THR A 72 2.89 -0.28 6.41
N PRO A 73 2.37 -0.51 7.64
CA PRO A 73 1.59 -1.70 7.96
C PRO A 73 0.34 -1.88 7.10
N VAL A 74 -0.39 -0.79 6.84
CA VAL A 74 -1.59 -0.84 5.99
C VAL A 74 -1.24 -1.22 4.57
N MET A 75 -0.23 -0.56 3.99
CA MET A 75 0.21 -0.85 2.62
C MET A 75 0.76 -2.27 2.48
N GLY A 76 1.61 -2.71 3.41
CA GLY A 76 2.14 -4.07 3.38
C GLY A 76 1.04 -5.13 3.51
N GLY A 77 0.05 -4.91 4.39
CA GLY A 77 -1.12 -5.77 4.52
C GLY A 77 -1.97 -5.82 3.26
N PHE A 78 -2.24 -4.66 2.66
CA PHE A 78 -2.99 -4.52 1.43
C PHE A 78 -2.31 -5.23 0.23
N ILE A 79 -1.02 -4.96 -0.01
CA ILE A 79 -0.23 -5.59 -1.09
C ILE A 79 -0.17 -7.11 -0.88
N SER A 80 0.03 -7.57 0.37
CA SER A 80 0.02 -8.99 0.70
C SER A 80 -1.33 -9.63 0.44
N GLY A 81 -2.43 -8.96 0.81
CA GLY A 81 -3.80 -9.42 0.56
C GLY A 81 -4.09 -9.59 -0.93
N ILE A 82 -3.77 -8.58 -1.75
CA ILE A 82 -3.91 -8.66 -3.22
C ILE A 82 -3.08 -9.82 -3.78
N SER A 83 -1.80 -9.89 -3.40
CA SER A 83 -0.91 -10.94 -3.91
C SER A 83 -1.43 -12.33 -3.59
N LEU A 84 -1.92 -12.55 -2.36
CA LEU A 84 -2.53 -13.82 -1.95
C LEU A 84 -3.82 -14.12 -2.74
N THR A 85 -4.70 -13.13 -2.92
CA THR A 85 -5.91 -13.29 -3.74
C THR A 85 -5.57 -13.73 -5.15
N ILE A 86 -4.61 -13.06 -5.81
CA ILE A 86 -4.21 -13.43 -7.17
C ILE A 86 -3.58 -14.83 -7.20
N ILE A 87 -2.74 -15.18 -6.21
CA ILE A 87 -2.18 -16.53 -6.12
C ILE A 87 -3.30 -17.58 -6.05
N LEU A 88 -4.30 -17.36 -5.20
CA LEU A 88 -5.46 -18.25 -5.10
C LEU A 88 -6.23 -18.36 -6.42
N MET A 89 -6.45 -17.24 -7.12
CA MET A 89 -7.08 -17.22 -8.45
C MET A 89 -6.29 -18.01 -9.50
N GLN A 90 -4.98 -18.12 -9.38
CA GLN A 90 -4.14 -18.84 -10.32
C GLN A 90 -4.04 -20.36 -10.03
N ILE A 91 -4.37 -20.83 -8.84
CA ILE A 91 -4.28 -22.26 -8.48
C ILE A 91 -5.09 -23.16 -9.41
N PRO A 92 -6.35 -22.87 -9.78
CA PRO A 92 -7.10 -23.69 -10.73
C PRO A 92 -6.42 -23.80 -12.10
N LYS A 93 -5.74 -22.73 -12.57
CA LYS A 93 -4.99 -22.77 -13.84
C LYS A 93 -3.81 -23.74 -13.81
N LEU A 94 -3.16 -23.91 -12.65
CA LEU A 94 -2.13 -24.96 -12.50
C LEU A 94 -2.73 -26.37 -12.66
N MET A 95 -3.99 -26.54 -12.27
CA MET A 95 -4.71 -27.81 -12.37
C MET A 95 -5.30 -28.07 -13.78
N GLY A 96 -5.19 -27.11 -14.70
CA GLY A 96 -5.71 -27.19 -16.06
C GLY A 96 -7.13 -26.67 -16.24
N SER A 97 -7.67 -26.01 -15.21
CA SER A 97 -8.99 -25.36 -15.21
C SER A 97 -8.88 -23.87 -15.54
N SER A 98 -10.02 -23.18 -15.68
CA SER A 98 -10.05 -21.71 -15.80
C SER A 98 -9.58 -21.03 -14.51
N ALA A 99 -9.22 -19.73 -14.61
CA ALA A 99 -8.88 -18.95 -13.43
C ALA A 99 -10.06 -18.92 -12.45
N GLY A 100 -9.76 -18.92 -11.15
CA GLY A 100 -10.75 -18.61 -10.12
C GLY A 100 -11.18 -17.15 -10.22
N SER A 101 -12.38 -16.85 -9.75
CA SER A 101 -12.91 -15.49 -9.69
C SER A 101 -13.65 -15.29 -8.37
N GLY A 102 -13.84 -14.02 -7.99
CA GLY A 102 -14.55 -13.66 -6.77
C GLY A 102 -13.67 -13.57 -5.51
N GLU A 103 -14.30 -13.64 -4.36
CA GLU A 103 -13.67 -13.51 -3.05
C GLU A 103 -13.20 -14.86 -2.51
N ILE A 104 -12.59 -14.89 -1.33
CA ILE A 104 -11.92 -16.08 -0.79
C ILE A 104 -12.81 -17.33 -0.73
N ILE A 105 -14.11 -17.15 -0.47
CA ILE A 105 -15.07 -18.27 -0.37
C ILE A 105 -15.31 -18.86 -1.76
N GLU A 106 -15.60 -18.02 -2.73
CA GLU A 106 -15.79 -18.42 -4.14
C GLU A 106 -14.52 -19.02 -4.73
N LEU A 107 -13.36 -18.42 -4.40
CA LEU A 107 -12.05 -18.96 -4.78
C LEU A 107 -11.80 -20.35 -4.19
N ALA A 108 -12.18 -20.58 -2.95
CA ALA A 108 -12.07 -21.91 -2.33
C ALA A 108 -12.97 -22.95 -3.02
N GLU A 109 -14.18 -22.58 -3.42
CA GLU A 109 -15.08 -23.42 -4.20
C GLU A 109 -14.51 -23.75 -5.60
N HIS A 110 -13.96 -22.73 -6.29
CA HIS A 110 -13.28 -22.93 -7.58
C HIS A 110 -12.07 -23.85 -7.47
N ILE A 111 -11.24 -23.68 -6.42
CA ILE A 111 -10.08 -24.56 -6.19
C ILE A 111 -10.53 -25.97 -5.89
N TYR A 112 -11.58 -26.14 -5.07
CA TYR A 112 -12.14 -27.45 -4.75
C TYR A 112 -12.70 -28.14 -6.00
N ALA A 113 -13.44 -27.44 -6.84
CA ALA A 113 -13.98 -27.96 -8.09
C ALA A 113 -12.86 -28.36 -9.07
N ALA A 114 -11.85 -27.50 -9.24
CA ALA A 114 -10.67 -27.80 -10.05
C ALA A 114 -9.86 -29.00 -9.54
N GLY A 115 -9.86 -29.21 -8.21
CA GLY A 115 -9.21 -30.35 -7.57
C GLY A 115 -9.92 -31.70 -7.79
N GLN A 116 -11.21 -31.69 -8.11
CA GLN A 116 -11.96 -32.91 -8.42
C GLN A 116 -11.69 -33.44 -9.84
N ASP A 117 -11.38 -32.53 -10.78
CA ASP A 117 -11.14 -32.85 -12.18
C ASP A 117 -9.83 -32.24 -12.70
N PHE A 118 -8.74 -32.49 -11.98
CA PHE A 118 -7.45 -31.92 -12.32
C PHE A 118 -6.73 -32.65 -13.45
N HIS A 119 -6.09 -31.92 -14.32
CA HIS A 119 -5.25 -32.49 -15.38
C HIS A 119 -3.83 -32.71 -14.85
N GLY A 120 -3.45 -34.00 -14.67
CA GLY A 120 -2.19 -34.36 -14.01
C GLY A 120 -0.93 -33.82 -14.70
N LEU A 121 -0.91 -33.74 -16.04
CA LEU A 121 0.23 -33.19 -16.78
C LEU A 121 0.34 -31.67 -16.60
N SER A 122 -0.77 -30.95 -16.61
CA SER A 122 -0.81 -29.50 -16.33
C SER A 122 -0.30 -29.20 -14.94
N LEU A 123 -0.78 -29.91 -13.93
CA LEU A 123 -0.34 -29.76 -12.54
C LEU A 123 1.15 -30.09 -12.38
N GLY A 124 1.62 -31.16 -13.01
CA GLY A 124 3.03 -31.56 -13.00
C GLY A 124 3.95 -30.53 -13.65
N LEU A 125 3.56 -29.96 -14.79
CA LEU A 125 4.29 -28.88 -15.46
C LEU A 125 4.28 -27.59 -14.60
N GLY A 126 3.14 -27.22 -14.04
CA GLY A 126 3.01 -26.02 -13.21
C GLY A 126 3.83 -26.11 -11.92
N LEU A 127 3.66 -27.17 -11.14
CA LEU A 127 4.41 -27.37 -9.89
C LEU A 127 5.91 -27.58 -10.15
N GLY A 128 6.28 -28.35 -11.18
CA GLY A 128 7.67 -28.53 -11.58
C GLY A 128 8.33 -27.19 -11.95
N THR A 129 7.64 -26.37 -12.72
CA THR A 129 8.08 -25.02 -13.07
C THR A 129 8.26 -24.15 -11.84
N LEU A 130 7.28 -24.12 -10.94
CA LEU A 130 7.33 -23.34 -9.71
C LEU A 130 8.53 -23.75 -8.83
N LEU A 131 8.75 -25.05 -8.68
CA LEU A 131 9.87 -25.61 -7.92
C LEU A 131 11.22 -25.21 -8.55
N ILE A 132 11.36 -25.34 -9.86
CA ILE A 132 12.58 -24.94 -10.58
C ILE A 132 12.87 -23.46 -10.39
N ILE A 133 11.85 -22.58 -10.52
CA ILE A 133 12.02 -21.15 -10.31
C ILE A 133 12.52 -20.86 -8.88
N ARG A 134 11.90 -21.47 -7.87
CA ARG A 134 12.27 -21.25 -6.46
C ARG A 134 13.68 -21.74 -6.13
N ILE A 135 14.07 -22.89 -6.66
CA ILE A 135 15.43 -23.42 -6.51
C ILE A 135 16.44 -22.50 -7.21
N CYS A 136 16.19 -22.15 -8.47
CA CYS A 136 17.10 -21.30 -9.23
C CYS A 136 17.24 -19.89 -8.64
N LYS A 137 16.16 -19.27 -8.18
CA LYS A 137 16.23 -17.97 -7.47
C LYS A 137 17.10 -18.03 -6.20
N LYS A 138 17.10 -19.16 -5.51
CA LYS A 138 17.95 -19.33 -4.30
C LYS A 138 19.44 -19.47 -4.66
N TRP A 139 19.76 -20.13 -5.76
CA TRP A 139 21.14 -20.44 -6.13
C TRP A 139 21.76 -19.42 -7.07
N ILE A 140 20.96 -18.85 -7.98
CA ILE A 140 21.40 -17.91 -9.02
C ILE A 140 20.41 -16.72 -9.09
N PRO A 141 20.36 -15.86 -8.06
CA PRO A 141 19.31 -14.84 -7.94
C PRO A 141 19.31 -13.78 -9.06
N LYS A 142 20.45 -13.56 -9.70
CA LYS A 142 20.60 -12.56 -10.79
C LYS A 142 20.25 -13.09 -12.17
N PHE A 143 19.95 -14.38 -12.31
CA PHE A 143 19.72 -14.98 -13.61
C PHE A 143 18.24 -14.86 -14.03
N PRO A 144 17.93 -14.45 -15.27
CA PRO A 144 16.55 -14.26 -15.75
C PRO A 144 15.89 -15.61 -16.07
N ILE A 145 15.68 -16.41 -15.02
CA ILE A 145 15.18 -17.78 -15.14
C ILE A 145 13.80 -17.88 -15.82
N ALA A 146 12.96 -16.86 -15.69
CA ALA A 146 11.64 -16.80 -16.30
C ALA A 146 11.71 -16.93 -17.83
N ILE A 147 12.69 -16.28 -18.48
CA ILE A 147 12.88 -16.32 -19.94
C ILE A 147 13.24 -17.75 -20.38
N LEU A 148 14.16 -18.41 -19.66
CA LEU A 148 14.53 -19.80 -19.99
C LEU A 148 13.36 -20.78 -19.80
N ILE A 149 12.58 -20.56 -18.76
CA ILE A 149 11.40 -21.40 -18.50
C ILE A 149 10.32 -21.17 -19.56
N MET A 150 10.11 -19.94 -20.02
CA MET A 150 9.23 -19.68 -21.15
C MET A 150 9.74 -20.39 -22.41
N ALA A 151 11.03 -20.30 -22.71
CA ALA A 151 11.63 -21.00 -23.83
C ALA A 151 11.49 -22.52 -23.69
N ALA A 152 11.73 -23.08 -22.49
CA ALA A 152 11.53 -24.51 -22.23
C ALA A 152 10.05 -24.91 -22.35
N GLY A 153 9.11 -24.05 -21.97
CA GLY A 153 7.67 -24.24 -22.19
C GLY A 153 7.32 -24.35 -23.67
N VAL A 154 7.82 -23.40 -24.48
CA VAL A 154 7.64 -23.48 -25.96
C VAL A 154 8.23 -24.75 -26.53
N VAL A 155 9.46 -25.12 -26.13
CA VAL A 155 10.10 -26.38 -26.56
C VAL A 155 9.25 -27.60 -26.16
N SER A 156 8.66 -27.59 -24.96
CA SER A 156 7.79 -28.66 -24.51
C SER A 156 6.55 -28.83 -25.39
N THR A 157 6.00 -27.75 -25.89
CA THR A 157 4.87 -27.79 -26.83
C THR A 157 5.28 -28.27 -28.20
N VAL A 158 6.39 -27.72 -28.75
CA VAL A 158 6.82 -28.05 -30.13
C VAL A 158 7.35 -29.47 -30.27
N TYR A 159 8.13 -29.97 -29.28
CA TYR A 159 8.77 -31.31 -29.40
C TYR A 159 7.99 -32.42 -28.70
N PHE A 160 7.34 -32.14 -27.57
CA PHE A 160 6.62 -33.16 -26.79
C PHE A 160 5.12 -33.15 -27.02
N HIS A 161 4.61 -32.20 -27.84
CA HIS A 161 3.20 -32.05 -28.19
C HIS A 161 2.30 -32.11 -26.94
N VAL A 162 2.61 -31.29 -25.94
CA VAL A 162 1.86 -31.26 -24.65
C VAL A 162 0.44 -30.77 -24.85
N ASP A 163 0.17 -29.95 -25.87
CA ASP A 163 -1.13 -29.52 -26.34
C ASP A 163 -2.02 -30.72 -26.75
N ALA A 164 -1.47 -31.65 -27.56
CA ALA A 164 -2.18 -32.86 -27.94
C ALA A 164 -2.50 -33.79 -26.75
N LYS A 165 -1.83 -33.59 -25.61
CA LYS A 165 -2.07 -34.31 -24.36
C LYS A 165 -3.01 -33.56 -23.41
N GLY A 166 -3.67 -32.52 -23.87
CA GLY A 166 -4.70 -31.79 -23.10
C GLY A 166 -4.18 -30.62 -22.27
N VAL A 167 -2.92 -30.20 -22.41
CA VAL A 167 -2.42 -29.00 -21.76
C VAL A 167 -2.89 -27.75 -22.53
N ALA A 168 -3.58 -26.85 -21.87
CA ALA A 168 -4.03 -25.60 -22.48
C ALA A 168 -2.85 -24.67 -22.78
N LEU A 169 -2.85 -24.10 -23.97
CA LEU A 169 -1.88 -23.13 -24.46
C LEU A 169 -2.47 -21.72 -24.39
N LEU A 170 -1.59 -20.73 -24.41
CA LEU A 170 -1.99 -19.32 -24.54
C LEU A 170 -2.53 -19.08 -25.97
N ASP A 171 -3.48 -18.16 -26.09
CA ASP A 171 -3.98 -17.77 -27.41
C ASP A 171 -2.87 -17.08 -28.22
N SER A 172 -2.95 -17.24 -29.53
CA SER A 172 -2.01 -16.60 -30.45
C SER A 172 -2.22 -15.08 -30.43
N VAL A 173 -1.16 -14.34 -30.18
CA VAL A 173 -1.16 -12.89 -30.27
C VAL A 173 -0.81 -12.44 -31.69
N GLY A 174 -1.65 -11.63 -32.29
CA GLY A 174 -1.37 -11.04 -33.60
C GLY A 174 -0.07 -10.22 -33.59
N THR A 175 0.65 -10.25 -34.71
CA THR A 175 1.84 -9.40 -34.90
C THR A 175 1.42 -7.97 -35.17
N GLY A 176 2.11 -7.00 -34.58
CA GLY A 176 1.86 -5.58 -34.81
C GLY A 176 1.92 -4.75 -33.52
N LEU A 177 2.04 -3.46 -33.70
CA LEU A 177 1.84 -2.53 -32.59
C LEU A 177 0.36 -2.42 -32.27
N PRO A 178 -0.02 -2.22 -30.99
CA PRO A 178 -1.41 -1.96 -30.64
C PRO A 178 -1.90 -0.74 -31.42
N PRO A 179 -3.08 -0.83 -32.06
CA PRO A 179 -3.67 0.29 -32.77
C PRO A 179 -4.00 1.41 -31.77
N PHE A 180 -4.03 2.63 -32.27
CA PHE A 180 -4.61 3.74 -31.50
C PHE A 180 -6.10 3.45 -31.25
N PHE A 181 -6.48 3.40 -29.98
CA PHE A 181 -7.81 3.05 -29.53
C PHE A 181 -8.44 4.26 -28.84
N ILE A 182 -9.64 4.61 -29.22
CA ILE A 182 -10.42 5.63 -28.50
C ILE A 182 -11.40 4.86 -27.60
N PRO A 183 -11.28 5.02 -26.25
CA PRO A 183 -12.20 4.38 -25.34
C PRO A 183 -13.66 4.70 -25.66
N ASP A 184 -14.50 3.68 -25.82
CA ASP A 184 -15.91 3.86 -26.11
C ASP A 184 -16.71 3.98 -24.81
N PHE A 185 -17.05 5.22 -24.48
CA PHE A 185 -17.80 5.54 -23.25
C PHE A 185 -19.29 5.18 -23.34
N SER A 186 -19.82 4.87 -24.51
CA SER A 186 -21.24 4.60 -24.71
C SER A 186 -21.67 3.19 -24.29
N GLN A 187 -20.72 2.25 -24.25
CA GLN A 187 -20.96 0.83 -23.94
C GLN A 187 -20.71 0.48 -22.47
N VAL A 188 -20.31 1.45 -21.65
CA VAL A 188 -19.88 1.23 -20.27
C VAL A 188 -20.71 2.08 -19.32
N ASP A 189 -21.10 1.51 -18.17
CA ASP A 189 -21.67 2.28 -17.07
C ASP A 189 -20.62 3.26 -16.51
N LEU A 190 -20.75 4.53 -16.92
CA LEU A 190 -19.82 5.58 -16.56
C LEU A 190 -19.71 5.78 -15.05
N THR A 191 -20.82 5.65 -14.31
CA THR A 191 -20.82 5.83 -12.85
C THR A 191 -19.89 4.81 -12.18
N GLN A 192 -19.99 3.57 -12.64
CA GLN A 192 -19.15 2.49 -12.13
C GLN A 192 -17.70 2.62 -12.60
N ALA A 193 -17.47 2.97 -13.85
CA ALA A 193 -16.13 3.16 -14.40
C ALA A 193 -15.37 4.30 -13.69
N VAL A 194 -16.04 5.43 -13.42
CA VAL A 194 -15.51 6.58 -12.68
C VAL A 194 -15.12 6.17 -11.25
N GLY A 195 -16.01 5.46 -10.54
CA GLY A 195 -15.73 4.99 -9.17
C GLY A 195 -14.57 3.99 -9.10
N ARG A 196 -14.48 3.08 -10.06
CA ARG A 196 -13.37 2.10 -10.15
C ARG A 196 -12.07 2.76 -10.57
N GLY A 197 -12.12 3.74 -11.48
CA GLY A 197 -10.98 4.57 -11.82
C GLY A 197 -10.43 5.32 -10.61
N LEU A 198 -11.30 5.85 -9.74
CA LEU A 198 -10.90 6.48 -8.48
C LEU A 198 -10.15 5.50 -7.56
N MET A 199 -10.67 4.30 -7.35
CA MET A 199 -10.02 3.29 -6.50
C MET A 199 -8.65 2.89 -7.04
N ILE A 200 -8.54 2.66 -8.35
CA ILE A 200 -7.27 2.34 -8.99
C ILE A 200 -6.29 3.50 -8.86
N SER A 201 -6.73 4.74 -9.06
CA SER A 201 -5.87 5.91 -8.95
C SER A 201 -5.30 6.10 -7.55
N LEU A 202 -6.08 5.83 -6.50
CA LEU A 202 -5.61 5.87 -5.11
C LEU A 202 -4.53 4.82 -4.86
N VAL A 203 -4.73 3.60 -5.36
CA VAL A 203 -3.74 2.53 -5.22
C VAL A 203 -2.47 2.84 -6.00
N VAL A 204 -2.61 3.25 -7.28
CA VAL A 204 -1.46 3.62 -8.12
C VAL A 204 -0.66 4.75 -7.48
N MET A 205 -1.33 5.80 -7.01
CA MET A 205 -0.68 6.93 -6.35
C MET A 205 0.07 6.48 -5.08
N ALA A 206 -0.62 5.76 -4.19
CA ALA A 206 -0.05 5.35 -2.92
C ALA A 206 1.12 4.38 -3.09
N GLU A 207 0.94 3.33 -3.88
CA GLU A 207 1.97 2.29 -4.10
C GLU A 207 3.18 2.85 -4.84
N THR A 208 2.94 3.65 -5.88
CA THR A 208 4.03 4.25 -6.66
C THR A 208 4.83 5.23 -5.82
N LEU A 209 4.21 6.23 -5.19
CA LEU A 209 4.92 7.25 -4.42
C LEU A 209 5.69 6.67 -3.23
N LEU A 210 5.10 5.74 -2.47
CA LEU A 210 5.80 5.08 -1.37
C LEU A 210 7.03 4.31 -1.85
N ALA A 211 6.90 3.57 -2.95
CA ALA A 211 8.01 2.83 -3.50
C ALA A 211 9.09 3.76 -4.06
N GLU A 212 8.71 4.77 -4.83
CA GLU A 212 9.63 5.75 -5.41
C GLU A 212 10.42 6.51 -4.36
N ASN A 213 9.75 6.98 -3.31
CA ASN A 213 10.40 7.66 -2.19
C ASN A 213 11.42 6.75 -1.49
N ASN A 214 11.11 5.46 -1.32
CA ASN A 214 12.05 4.48 -0.78
C ASN A 214 13.30 4.32 -1.67
N PHE A 215 13.10 4.20 -3.00
CA PHE A 215 14.22 4.07 -3.94
C PHE A 215 15.03 5.37 -4.03
N ALA A 216 14.38 6.53 -4.04
CA ALA A 216 15.03 7.83 -4.06
C ALA A 216 15.89 8.04 -2.81
N PHE A 217 15.34 7.73 -1.63
CA PHE A 217 16.07 7.81 -0.36
C PHE A 217 17.32 6.91 -0.35
N ARG A 218 17.18 5.65 -0.76
CA ARG A 218 18.29 4.70 -0.84
C ARG A 218 19.38 5.12 -1.81
N ASN A 219 19.01 5.79 -2.90
CA ASN A 219 19.92 6.22 -3.96
C ASN A 219 20.34 7.70 -3.85
N GLY A 220 19.95 8.39 -2.79
CA GLY A 220 20.41 9.73 -2.44
C GLY A 220 19.95 10.83 -3.42
N TYR A 221 18.71 10.76 -3.94
CA TYR A 221 18.11 11.83 -4.72
C TYR A 221 16.72 12.20 -4.22
N ASN A 222 16.28 13.41 -4.51
CA ASN A 222 14.96 13.90 -4.13
C ASN A 222 13.96 13.69 -5.27
N LEU A 223 12.74 13.33 -4.91
CA LEU A 223 11.60 13.25 -5.81
C LEU A 223 10.73 14.51 -5.70
N ASN A 224 9.99 14.76 -6.75
CA ASN A 224 8.88 15.69 -6.72
C ASN A 224 7.58 14.87 -6.80
N ASP A 225 7.02 14.51 -5.65
CA ASP A 225 5.85 13.62 -5.54
C ASP A 225 4.67 14.11 -6.40
N ARG A 226 4.45 15.41 -6.45
CA ARG A 226 3.43 16.00 -7.33
C ARG A 226 3.71 15.71 -8.80
N GLN A 227 4.96 15.84 -9.24
CA GLN A 227 5.36 15.54 -10.62
C GLN A 227 5.22 14.05 -10.95
N GLU A 228 5.46 13.16 -9.96
CA GLU A 228 5.24 11.72 -10.13
C GLU A 228 3.76 11.38 -10.32
N ILE A 229 2.85 12.05 -9.61
CA ILE A 229 1.40 11.89 -9.85
C ILE A 229 1.04 12.26 -11.30
N LEU A 230 1.63 13.34 -11.83
CA LEU A 230 1.42 13.73 -13.23
C LEU A 230 1.98 12.67 -14.21
N ALA A 231 3.15 12.10 -13.90
CA ALA A 231 3.75 11.03 -14.68
C ALA A 231 2.88 9.77 -14.70
N CYS A 232 2.32 9.38 -13.54
CA CYS A 232 1.36 8.29 -13.42
C CYS A 232 0.07 8.57 -14.20
N ALA A 233 -0.44 9.81 -14.14
CA ALA A 233 -1.62 10.22 -14.91
C ALA A 233 -1.38 10.08 -16.41
N ALA A 234 -0.26 10.62 -16.91
CA ALA A 234 0.12 10.53 -18.32
C ALA A 234 0.27 9.07 -18.78
N GLY A 235 0.87 8.21 -17.95
CA GLY A 235 1.01 6.77 -18.22
C GLY A 235 -0.34 6.07 -18.35
N ASN A 236 -1.28 6.32 -17.44
CA ASN A 236 -2.61 5.70 -17.44
C ASN A 236 -3.50 6.21 -18.57
N VAL A 237 -3.48 7.51 -18.87
CA VAL A 237 -4.18 8.05 -20.04
C VAL A 237 -3.64 7.44 -21.33
N ALA A 238 -2.31 7.37 -21.49
CA ALA A 238 -1.70 6.76 -22.66
C ALA A 238 -2.04 5.26 -22.78
N SER A 239 -2.12 4.54 -21.65
CA SER A 239 -2.55 3.14 -21.60
C SER A 239 -3.97 2.96 -22.12
N ALA A 240 -4.89 3.83 -21.76
CA ALA A 240 -6.28 3.81 -22.24
C ALA A 240 -6.35 3.95 -23.77
N PHE A 241 -5.54 4.85 -24.36
CA PHE A 241 -5.53 5.09 -25.81
C PHE A 241 -4.83 4.00 -26.65
N VAL A 242 -4.24 3.01 -26.02
CA VAL A 242 -3.75 1.79 -26.69
C VAL A 242 -4.58 0.55 -26.33
N GLY A 243 -5.76 0.74 -25.73
CA GLY A 243 -6.66 -0.35 -25.34
C GLY A 243 -6.14 -1.23 -24.21
N SER A 244 -5.21 -0.74 -23.39
CA SER A 244 -4.57 -1.50 -22.32
C SER A 244 -5.21 -1.25 -20.94
N CYS A 245 -4.88 -2.11 -19.98
CA CYS A 245 -5.28 -1.93 -18.59
C CYS A 245 -4.51 -0.79 -17.90
N PRO A 246 -4.99 -0.31 -16.74
CA PRO A 246 -4.26 0.66 -15.93
C PRO A 246 -2.85 0.16 -15.59
N VAL A 247 -1.91 1.09 -15.50
CA VAL A 247 -0.49 0.85 -15.26
C VAL A 247 -0.07 1.43 -13.92
N ASN A 248 0.94 0.81 -13.30
CA ASN A 248 1.43 1.16 -11.97
C ASN A 248 2.96 1.06 -11.90
N GLY A 249 3.53 1.56 -10.83
CA GLY A 249 4.91 1.35 -10.47
C GLY A 249 5.20 -0.09 -10.03
N SER A 250 6.32 -0.64 -10.44
CA SER A 250 6.71 -2.00 -10.09
C SER A 250 7.96 -2.04 -9.23
N ILE A 251 7.78 -2.41 -7.96
CA ILE A 251 8.87 -2.53 -6.99
C ILE A 251 9.87 -3.59 -7.44
N SER A 252 9.40 -4.75 -7.90
CA SER A 252 10.26 -5.87 -8.29
C SER A 252 11.11 -5.53 -9.51
N ARG A 253 10.53 -4.92 -10.54
CA ARG A 253 11.26 -4.49 -11.75
C ARG A 253 12.22 -3.35 -11.43
N THR A 254 11.84 -2.42 -10.57
CA THR A 254 12.71 -1.34 -10.10
C THR A 254 13.89 -1.87 -9.30
N SER A 255 13.67 -2.82 -8.40
CA SER A 255 14.75 -3.51 -7.67
C SER A 255 15.73 -4.21 -8.60
N MET A 256 15.23 -4.90 -9.63
CA MET A 256 16.09 -5.50 -10.65
C MET A 256 16.88 -4.44 -11.41
N ASN A 257 16.24 -3.36 -11.83
CA ASN A 257 16.90 -2.24 -12.50
C ASN A 257 18.03 -1.66 -11.63
N GLU A 258 17.78 -1.43 -10.35
CA GLU A 258 18.77 -0.97 -9.38
C GLU A 258 19.94 -1.96 -9.23
N GLN A 259 19.66 -3.26 -9.11
CA GLN A 259 20.69 -4.32 -8.99
C GLN A 259 21.60 -4.43 -10.23
N TYR A 260 21.07 -4.13 -11.40
CA TYR A 260 21.83 -4.11 -12.65
C TYR A 260 22.46 -2.74 -12.98
N GLY A 261 22.35 -1.77 -12.08
CA GLY A 261 23.01 -0.47 -12.20
C GLY A 261 22.29 0.53 -13.11
N GLY A 262 20.96 0.40 -13.23
CA GLY A 262 20.16 1.42 -13.95
C GLY A 262 20.05 2.71 -13.15
N HIS A 263 20.40 3.84 -13.76
CA HIS A 263 20.45 5.16 -13.10
C HIS A 263 19.68 6.25 -13.85
N SER A 264 18.87 5.87 -14.85
CA SER A 264 18.07 6.85 -15.61
C SER A 264 16.86 6.21 -16.25
N GLN A 265 15.88 7.02 -16.61
CA GLN A 265 14.65 6.59 -17.32
C GLN A 265 14.92 6.11 -18.77
N VAL A 266 16.16 6.21 -19.26
CA VAL A 266 16.57 5.58 -20.54
C VAL A 266 16.29 4.08 -20.52
N VAL A 267 16.38 3.42 -19.36
CA VAL A 267 15.99 2.01 -19.20
C VAL A 267 14.53 1.77 -19.59
N SER A 268 13.61 2.60 -19.13
CA SER A 268 12.17 2.49 -19.47
C SER A 268 11.91 2.76 -20.96
N ILE A 269 12.64 3.70 -21.56
CA ILE A 269 12.56 3.99 -22.99
C ILE A 269 13.07 2.79 -23.80
N THR A 270 14.23 2.26 -23.43
CA THR A 270 14.83 1.09 -24.09
C THR A 270 13.91 -0.14 -23.97
N ALA A 271 13.36 -0.38 -22.78
CA ALA A 271 12.39 -1.46 -22.56
C ALA A 271 11.14 -1.29 -23.44
N GLY A 272 10.63 -0.07 -23.56
CA GLY A 272 9.49 0.22 -24.45
C GLY A 272 9.80 -0.03 -25.92
N ILE A 273 10.96 0.39 -26.40
CA ILE A 273 11.40 0.14 -27.79
C ILE A 273 11.60 -1.36 -28.02
N THR A 274 12.26 -2.07 -27.08
CA THR A 274 12.46 -3.52 -27.16
C THR A 274 11.12 -4.25 -27.22
N MET A 275 10.14 -3.86 -26.39
CA MET A 275 8.81 -4.43 -26.41
C MET A 275 8.10 -4.17 -27.75
N ALA A 276 8.23 -2.97 -28.32
CA ALA A 276 7.68 -2.67 -29.63
C ALA A 276 8.27 -3.56 -30.72
N ILE A 277 9.57 -3.80 -30.71
CA ILE A 277 10.25 -4.71 -31.65
C ILE A 277 9.75 -6.14 -31.46
N LEU A 278 9.61 -6.61 -30.21
CA LEU A 278 9.06 -7.94 -29.90
C LEU A 278 7.65 -8.10 -30.44
N LEU A 279 6.78 -7.10 -30.24
CA LEU A 279 5.41 -7.13 -30.73
C LEU A 279 5.31 -7.11 -32.26
N LEU A 280 6.24 -6.43 -32.94
CA LEU A 280 6.26 -6.37 -34.41
C LEU A 280 6.73 -7.67 -35.05
N PHE A 281 7.71 -8.37 -34.45
CA PHE A 281 8.42 -9.45 -35.15
C PHE A 281 8.39 -10.79 -34.42
N PHE A 282 8.13 -10.83 -33.12
CA PHE A 282 8.38 -12.00 -32.29
C PHE A 282 7.18 -12.48 -31.46
N THR A 283 5.93 -12.20 -31.88
CA THR A 283 4.74 -12.65 -31.11
C THR A 283 4.39 -14.13 -31.38
N GLY A 284 4.88 -14.71 -32.48
CA GLY A 284 4.47 -16.05 -32.92
C GLY A 284 4.75 -17.17 -31.92
N PHE A 285 5.75 -17.03 -31.04
CA PHE A 285 6.04 -18.05 -30.03
C PHE A 285 5.02 -18.05 -28.85
N ILE A 286 4.28 -16.97 -28.66
CA ILE A 286 3.37 -16.81 -27.52
C ILE A 286 2.28 -17.86 -27.52
N GLY A 287 1.72 -18.18 -28.69
CA GLY A 287 0.70 -19.22 -28.84
C GLY A 287 1.18 -20.65 -28.55
N TYR A 288 2.48 -20.87 -28.37
CA TYR A 288 3.05 -22.15 -27.96
C TYR A 288 3.36 -22.24 -26.48
N LEU A 289 3.04 -21.20 -25.69
CA LEU A 289 3.31 -21.20 -24.24
C LEU A 289 2.22 -21.96 -23.47
N PRO A 290 2.59 -23.00 -22.69
CA PRO A 290 1.62 -23.68 -21.82
C PRO A 290 1.14 -22.76 -20.69
N ILE A 291 -0.17 -22.66 -20.52
CA ILE A 291 -0.78 -21.86 -19.46
C ILE A 291 -0.24 -22.23 -18.06
N PRO A 292 -0.08 -23.52 -17.68
CA PRO A 292 0.45 -23.88 -16.37
C PRO A 292 1.88 -23.36 -16.11
N VAL A 293 2.73 -23.28 -17.15
CA VAL A 293 4.09 -22.74 -17.04
C VAL A 293 4.05 -21.24 -16.75
N LEU A 294 3.25 -20.49 -17.52
CA LEU A 294 3.07 -19.06 -17.31
C LEU A 294 2.47 -18.76 -15.93
N THR A 295 1.46 -19.53 -15.54
CA THR A 295 0.82 -19.43 -14.22
C THR A 295 1.82 -19.62 -13.07
N ALA A 296 2.73 -20.60 -13.18
CA ALA A 296 3.78 -20.81 -12.18
C ALA A 296 4.76 -19.64 -12.09
N ILE A 297 5.09 -19.00 -13.22
CA ILE A 297 5.92 -17.78 -13.24
C ILE A 297 5.21 -16.65 -12.49
N VAL A 298 3.90 -16.44 -12.76
CA VAL A 298 3.08 -15.42 -12.10
C VAL A 298 3.00 -15.67 -10.60
N ILE A 299 2.68 -16.89 -10.17
CA ILE A 299 2.63 -17.26 -8.74
C ILE A 299 3.98 -17.00 -8.08
N SER A 300 5.09 -17.41 -8.69
CA SER A 300 6.42 -17.19 -8.14
C SER A 300 6.76 -15.70 -7.99
N ALA A 301 6.34 -14.86 -8.93
CA ALA A 301 6.54 -13.42 -8.84
C ALA A 301 5.73 -12.81 -7.69
N LEU A 302 4.45 -13.20 -7.55
CA LEU A 302 3.57 -12.72 -6.50
C LEU A 302 4.00 -13.16 -5.10
N MET A 303 4.53 -14.38 -4.96
CA MET A 303 5.09 -14.84 -3.68
C MET A 303 6.23 -13.95 -3.16
N ASP A 304 6.97 -13.29 -4.05
CA ASP A 304 8.04 -12.36 -3.67
C ASP A 304 7.51 -10.97 -3.29
N VAL A 305 6.29 -10.64 -3.69
CA VAL A 305 5.60 -9.38 -3.35
C VAL A 305 4.91 -9.46 -1.99
N VAL A 306 4.55 -10.66 -1.52
CA VAL A 306 3.96 -10.84 -0.18
C VAL A 306 4.96 -10.41 0.90
N GLU A 307 4.58 -9.43 1.71
CA GLU A 307 5.42 -8.78 2.71
C GLU A 307 5.57 -9.60 4.02
N VAL A 308 6.02 -10.88 3.88
CA VAL A 308 6.20 -11.80 5.03
C VAL A 308 7.22 -11.25 6.03
N HIS A 309 8.31 -10.65 5.55
CA HIS A 309 9.34 -10.08 6.44
C HIS A 309 8.82 -8.91 7.26
N LEU A 310 8.00 -8.04 6.65
CA LEU A 310 7.33 -6.95 7.34
C LEU A 310 6.36 -7.49 8.38
N CYS A 311 5.53 -8.48 8.03
CA CYS A 311 4.60 -9.14 8.94
C CYS A 311 5.30 -9.68 10.20
N ILE A 312 6.39 -10.44 10.02
CA ILE A 312 7.19 -11.00 11.14
C ILE A 312 7.82 -9.88 11.97
N ARG A 313 8.34 -8.83 11.33
CA ARG A 313 8.92 -7.67 12.01
C ARG A 313 7.90 -6.95 12.87
N LEU A 314 6.71 -6.69 12.35
CA LEU A 314 5.62 -6.03 13.07
C LEU A 314 5.15 -6.89 14.27
N PHE A 315 4.99 -8.21 14.07
CA PHE A 315 4.63 -9.12 15.15
C PHE A 315 5.59 -9.06 16.35
N ARG A 316 6.88 -8.85 16.08
CA ARG A 316 7.90 -8.77 17.13
C ARG A 316 8.01 -7.40 17.78
N LEU A 317 7.82 -6.32 17.03
CA LEU A 317 8.12 -4.96 17.47
C LEU A 317 6.87 -4.17 17.90
N SER A 318 5.74 -4.33 17.23
CA SER A 318 4.51 -3.57 17.49
C SER A 318 3.29 -4.43 17.18
N LYS A 319 2.67 -4.96 18.22
CA LYS A 319 1.45 -5.76 18.06
C LYS A 319 0.30 -4.95 17.44
N GLN A 320 0.21 -3.65 17.74
CA GLN A 320 -0.81 -2.77 17.17
C GLN A 320 -0.66 -2.69 15.64
N ASP A 321 0.53 -2.40 15.15
CA ASP A 321 0.82 -2.32 13.72
C ASP A 321 0.65 -3.68 13.02
N PHE A 322 0.97 -4.77 13.72
CA PHE A 322 0.70 -6.13 13.23
C PHE A 322 -0.80 -6.38 13.04
N TYR A 323 -1.66 -5.99 13.99
CA TYR A 323 -3.11 -6.14 13.84
C TYR A 323 -3.66 -5.28 12.70
N ILE A 324 -3.11 -4.08 12.48
CA ILE A 324 -3.48 -3.22 11.36
C ILE A 324 -3.10 -3.88 10.03
N PHE A 325 -1.87 -4.42 9.93
CA PHE A 325 -1.42 -5.18 8.77
C PHE A 325 -2.35 -6.37 8.47
N MET A 326 -2.64 -7.17 9.50
CA MET A 326 -3.53 -8.34 9.36
C MET A 326 -4.95 -7.94 8.97
N ALA A 327 -5.49 -6.88 9.58
CA ALA A 327 -6.82 -6.38 9.25
C ALA A 327 -6.91 -5.90 7.80
N ALA A 328 -5.90 -5.16 7.30
CA ALA A 328 -5.85 -4.76 5.91
C ALA A 328 -5.75 -5.96 4.96
N CYS A 329 -4.89 -6.94 5.25
CA CYS A 329 -4.72 -8.16 4.46
C CYS A 329 -6.02 -9.00 4.41
N ILE A 330 -6.65 -9.22 5.57
CA ILE A 330 -7.89 -9.99 5.69
C ILE A 330 -9.04 -9.27 4.98
N SER A 331 -9.12 -7.94 5.10
CA SER A 331 -10.15 -7.16 4.42
C SER A 331 -10.09 -7.33 2.90
N VAL A 332 -8.89 -7.34 2.31
CA VAL A 332 -8.72 -7.61 0.87
C VAL A 332 -9.20 -9.02 0.51
N LEU A 333 -8.84 -10.03 1.29
CA LEU A 333 -9.17 -11.43 1.02
C LEU A 333 -10.68 -11.72 1.11
N PHE A 334 -11.39 -11.12 2.07
CA PHE A 334 -12.79 -11.42 2.34
C PHE A 334 -13.78 -10.46 1.71
N LEU A 335 -13.40 -9.19 1.53
CA LEU A 335 -14.28 -8.14 1.04
C LEU A 335 -13.87 -7.64 -0.36
N GLY A 336 -12.79 -8.21 -0.89
CA GLY A 336 -12.23 -7.82 -2.17
C GLY A 336 -11.35 -6.58 -2.12
N THR A 337 -10.66 -6.33 -3.21
CA THR A 337 -9.60 -5.32 -3.30
C THR A 337 -10.13 -3.89 -3.08
N ILE A 338 -11.33 -3.58 -3.57
CA ILE A 338 -11.93 -2.24 -3.48
C ILE A 338 -12.20 -1.86 -2.02
N TYR A 339 -12.90 -2.73 -1.29
CA TYR A 339 -13.19 -2.50 0.12
C TYR A 339 -11.94 -2.60 0.98
N GLY A 340 -10.97 -3.46 0.60
CA GLY A 340 -9.68 -3.57 1.27
C GLY A 340 -8.90 -2.24 1.27
N VAL A 341 -8.86 -1.52 0.13
CA VAL A 341 -8.25 -0.18 0.06
C VAL A 341 -8.94 0.80 1.00
N LEU A 342 -10.27 0.86 0.93
CA LEU A 342 -11.06 1.80 1.74
C LEU A 342 -10.84 1.56 3.23
N ILE A 343 -10.92 0.29 3.67
CA ILE A 343 -10.67 -0.11 5.06
C ILE A 343 -9.22 0.18 5.45
N GLY A 344 -8.26 -0.09 4.56
CA GLY A 344 -6.85 0.22 4.79
C GLY A 344 -6.61 1.71 5.08
N VAL A 345 -7.20 2.60 4.29
CA VAL A 345 -7.12 4.05 4.50
C VAL A 345 -7.77 4.44 5.84
N LEU A 346 -8.95 3.92 6.15
CA LEU A 346 -9.62 4.17 7.43
C LEU A 346 -8.80 3.66 8.62
N LEU A 347 -8.18 2.48 8.51
CA LEU A 347 -7.29 1.94 9.55
C LEU A 347 -6.05 2.81 9.74
N SER A 348 -5.50 3.39 8.68
CA SER A 348 -4.37 4.31 8.76
C SER A 348 -4.73 5.56 9.55
N PHE A 349 -5.88 6.19 9.24
CA PHE A 349 -6.39 7.33 10.02
C PHE A 349 -6.65 6.96 11.48
N PHE A 350 -7.29 5.81 11.71
CA PHE A 350 -7.55 5.32 13.06
C PHE A 350 -6.25 5.12 13.86
N ALA A 351 -5.19 4.59 13.22
CA ALA A 351 -3.88 4.40 13.85
C ALA A 351 -3.25 5.73 14.27
N VAL A 352 -3.30 6.76 13.41
CA VAL A 352 -2.78 8.10 13.71
C VAL A 352 -3.55 8.72 14.88
N ILE A 353 -4.89 8.70 14.81
CA ILE A 353 -5.76 9.26 15.86
C ILE A 353 -5.50 8.55 17.20
N THR A 354 -5.45 7.22 17.21
CA THR A 354 -5.22 6.43 18.43
C THR A 354 -3.87 6.74 19.06
N LYS A 355 -2.83 6.93 18.24
CA LYS A 355 -1.49 7.29 18.70
C LYS A 355 -1.47 8.67 19.36
N SER A 356 -2.11 9.67 18.73
CA SER A 356 -2.19 11.04 19.28
C SER A 356 -3.17 11.13 20.47
N ALA A 357 -4.18 10.26 20.51
CA ALA A 357 -5.10 10.19 21.65
C ALA A 357 -4.46 9.61 22.92
N ASN A 358 -3.43 8.75 22.79
CA ASN A 358 -2.71 8.15 23.92
C ASN A 358 -1.23 8.57 23.93
N PRO A 359 -0.92 9.84 24.25
CA PRO A 359 0.43 10.35 24.22
C PRO A 359 1.28 9.80 25.37
N THR A 360 2.60 9.90 25.19
CA THR A 360 3.53 9.69 26.31
C THR A 360 3.38 10.81 27.34
N ARG A 361 3.32 10.45 28.60
CA ARG A 361 3.11 11.36 29.73
C ARG A 361 3.86 10.86 30.94
N SER A 362 4.28 11.77 31.82
CA SER A 362 5.09 11.43 32.98
C SER A 362 4.87 12.38 34.14
N PHE A 363 4.86 11.84 35.35
CA PHE A 363 5.04 12.64 36.56
C PHE A 363 6.54 12.90 36.79
N LEU A 364 6.85 14.15 37.10
CA LEU A 364 8.24 14.60 37.26
C LEU A 364 8.61 14.81 38.73
N GLY A 365 9.86 14.60 39.04
CA GLY A 365 10.45 14.86 40.35
C GLY A 365 11.88 15.37 40.24
N VAL A 366 12.55 15.53 41.36
CA VAL A 366 13.94 16.04 41.45
C VAL A 366 14.91 14.95 41.86
N ILE A 367 16.13 15.02 41.33
CA ILE A 367 17.24 14.19 41.79
C ILE A 367 18.15 15.08 42.67
N PRO A 368 18.39 14.74 43.94
CA PRO A 368 19.26 15.53 44.82
C PRO A 368 20.63 15.78 44.20
N GLY A 369 21.05 17.04 44.14
CA GLY A 369 22.35 17.44 43.60
C GLY A 369 22.42 17.50 42.06
N LYS A 370 21.30 17.38 41.36
CA LYS A 370 21.23 17.58 39.92
C LYS A 370 20.17 18.63 39.57
N ASP A 371 20.49 19.48 38.60
CA ASP A 371 19.56 20.44 38.06
C ASP A 371 18.56 19.80 37.13
N GLY A 372 17.28 20.27 37.15
CA GLY A 372 16.20 19.82 36.27
C GLY A 372 15.22 18.84 36.91
N TYR A 373 14.20 18.48 36.10
CA TYR A 373 13.12 17.60 36.51
C TYR A 373 13.18 16.29 35.72
N TYR A 374 12.95 15.19 36.42
CA TYR A 374 13.16 13.83 35.93
C TYR A 374 11.90 12.99 36.10
N ASP A 375 11.62 12.16 35.11
CA ASP A 375 10.53 11.19 35.15
C ASP A 375 10.69 10.24 36.34
N LEU A 376 9.66 10.19 37.19
CA LEU A 376 9.66 9.40 38.43
C LEU A 376 9.68 7.88 38.18
N ILE A 377 9.10 7.43 37.06
CA ILE A 377 9.08 5.99 36.73
C ILE A 377 10.42 5.57 36.10
N ARG A 378 10.98 6.42 35.26
CA ARG A 378 12.19 6.11 34.49
C ARG A 378 13.48 6.23 35.33
N ASN A 379 13.46 7.10 36.33
CA ASN A 379 14.64 7.40 37.16
C ASN A 379 14.40 7.00 38.61
N VAL A 380 15.04 5.90 39.04
CA VAL A 380 14.92 5.35 40.40
C VAL A 380 15.39 6.32 41.51
N HIS A 381 16.23 7.31 41.18
CA HIS A 381 16.72 8.33 42.09
C HIS A 381 15.96 9.65 42.05
N ALA A 382 14.88 9.71 41.29
CA ALA A 382 14.01 10.87 41.28
C ALA A 382 12.95 10.74 42.38
N TYR A 383 12.72 11.82 43.12
CA TYR A 383 11.75 11.88 44.22
C TYR A 383 10.70 12.97 43.93
N PRO A 384 9.41 12.72 44.24
CA PRO A 384 8.41 13.74 44.13
C PRO A 384 8.67 14.90 45.11
N ILE A 385 8.33 16.10 44.74
CA ILE A 385 8.42 17.25 45.63
C ILE A 385 7.16 17.26 46.51
N LYS A 386 7.35 17.35 47.83
CA LYS A 386 6.25 17.34 48.78
C LYS A 386 5.27 18.49 48.51
N GLY A 387 4.00 18.17 48.35
CA GLY A 387 2.93 19.13 48.07
C GLY A 387 2.87 19.64 46.61
N VAL A 388 3.71 19.16 45.72
CA VAL A 388 3.76 19.60 44.32
C VAL A 388 3.58 18.41 43.39
N VAL A 389 2.59 18.48 42.51
CA VAL A 389 2.39 17.54 41.40
C VAL A 389 2.93 18.19 40.13
N MET A 390 3.97 17.61 39.54
CA MET A 390 4.51 18.08 38.27
C MET A 390 4.23 17.02 37.20
N TYR A 391 3.60 17.45 36.13
CA TYR A 391 3.13 16.56 35.07
C TYR A 391 3.59 17.04 33.70
N GLN A 392 4.19 16.18 32.93
CA GLN A 392 4.61 16.45 31.56
C GLN A 392 3.72 15.69 30.59
N PHE A 393 3.17 16.43 29.63
CA PHE A 393 2.31 15.90 28.57
C PHE A 393 2.97 16.14 27.21
N ASN A 394 3.25 15.06 26.47
CA ASN A 394 4.09 15.11 25.27
C ASN A 394 3.29 15.04 23.96
N GLU A 395 2.22 15.81 23.85
CA GLU A 395 1.40 15.94 22.64
C GLU A 395 0.59 17.25 22.69
N ASN A 396 0.07 17.69 21.55
CA ASN A 396 -0.92 18.76 21.52
C ASN A 396 -2.20 18.34 22.25
N LEU A 397 -2.85 19.29 22.90
CA LEU A 397 -4.10 19.04 23.62
C LEU A 397 -5.31 19.21 22.70
N PHE A 398 -6.15 18.19 22.64
CA PHE A 398 -7.37 18.21 21.85
C PHE A 398 -8.46 17.31 22.46
N PHE A 399 -9.65 17.35 21.90
CA PHE A 399 -10.83 16.67 22.44
C PHE A 399 -10.63 15.18 22.77
N ALA A 400 -9.74 14.47 22.06
CA ALA A 400 -9.56 13.03 22.25
C ALA A 400 -8.56 12.66 23.36
N ASN A 401 -7.68 13.57 23.79
CA ASN A 401 -6.65 13.28 24.80
C ASN A 401 -6.71 14.11 26.08
N VAL A 402 -7.43 15.24 26.08
CA VAL A 402 -7.52 16.12 27.26
C VAL A 402 -8.14 15.42 28.48
N LYS A 403 -9.04 14.47 28.24
CA LYS A 403 -9.65 13.68 29.34
C LYS A 403 -8.60 12.88 30.11
N ILE A 404 -7.61 12.31 29.43
CA ILE A 404 -6.53 11.56 30.05
C ILE A 404 -5.68 12.45 30.93
N LEU A 405 -5.35 13.67 30.46
CA LEU A 405 -4.62 14.66 31.25
C LEU A 405 -5.41 15.03 32.51
N GLN A 406 -6.72 15.24 32.39
CA GLN A 406 -7.59 15.56 33.50
C GLN A 406 -7.63 14.43 34.54
N GLU A 407 -7.88 13.18 34.09
CA GLU A 407 -7.94 12.00 34.97
C GLU A 407 -6.59 11.77 35.69
N ASP A 408 -5.46 11.82 34.96
CA ASP A 408 -4.12 11.66 35.56
C ASP A 408 -3.86 12.71 36.64
N LEU A 409 -4.26 13.96 36.44
CA LEU A 409 -4.05 15.02 37.42
C LEU A 409 -5.01 14.91 38.60
N GLU A 410 -6.28 14.56 38.38
CA GLU A 410 -7.25 14.35 39.46
C GLU A 410 -6.84 13.17 40.34
N ASP A 411 -6.33 12.07 39.76
CA ASP A 411 -5.83 10.89 40.49
C ASP A 411 -4.53 11.18 41.27
N ALA A 412 -3.70 12.11 40.80
CA ALA A 412 -2.46 12.47 41.48
C ALA A 412 -2.63 13.47 42.62
N VAL A 413 -3.75 14.19 42.68
CA VAL A 413 -4.04 15.13 43.72
C VAL A 413 -4.34 14.39 45.05
N SER A 414 -3.61 14.79 46.12
CA SER A 414 -3.79 14.28 47.46
C SER A 414 -4.15 15.41 48.42
N PRO A 415 -4.62 15.15 49.66
CA PRO A 415 -4.93 16.20 50.65
C PRO A 415 -3.75 17.12 50.97
N ASP A 416 -2.53 16.65 50.76
CA ASP A 416 -1.29 17.41 50.98
C ASP A 416 -0.86 18.23 49.76
N THR A 417 -1.53 18.12 48.62
CA THR A 417 -1.18 18.80 47.36
C THR A 417 -1.52 20.28 47.46
N GLN A 418 -0.55 21.13 47.22
CA GLN A 418 -0.68 22.60 47.22
C GLN A 418 -0.56 23.20 45.83
N VAL A 419 0.20 22.54 44.94
CA VAL A 419 0.52 23.05 43.60
C VAL A 419 0.48 21.94 42.57
N VAL A 420 -0.15 22.22 41.46
CA VAL A 420 -0.13 21.38 40.23
C VAL A 420 0.53 22.16 39.10
N ILE A 421 1.55 21.59 38.49
CA ILE A 421 2.31 22.23 37.41
C ILE A 421 2.28 21.31 36.18
N ILE A 422 1.79 21.81 35.04
CA ILE A 422 1.90 21.19 33.75
C ILE A 422 3.13 21.74 33.03
N ASP A 423 4.06 20.86 32.69
CA ASP A 423 5.15 21.15 31.75
C ASP A 423 4.60 21.06 30.31
N ALA A 424 4.42 22.20 29.67
CA ALA A 424 3.79 22.35 28.37
C ALA A 424 4.80 22.47 27.20
N ARG A 425 6.09 22.10 27.39
CA ARG A 425 7.12 22.19 26.34
C ARG A 425 6.74 21.50 25.02
N ALA A 426 6.01 20.40 25.12
CA ALA A 426 5.56 19.62 23.95
C ALA A 426 4.15 20.00 23.47
N ILE A 427 3.44 20.87 24.20
CA ILE A 427 2.11 21.32 23.82
C ILE A 427 2.26 22.58 22.96
N ASN A 428 2.03 22.43 21.65
CA ASN A 428 2.14 23.55 20.71
C ASN A 428 0.80 24.10 20.25
N ASN A 429 -0.29 23.37 20.52
CA ASN A 429 -1.64 23.73 20.10
C ASN A 429 -2.67 23.14 21.07
N ILE A 430 -3.81 23.84 21.18
CA ILE A 430 -4.95 23.43 21.99
C ILE A 430 -6.25 23.71 21.22
N ASP A 431 -7.19 22.77 21.22
CA ASP A 431 -8.52 23.02 20.67
C ASP A 431 -9.50 23.60 21.74
N ILE A 432 -10.66 24.05 21.28
CA ILE A 432 -11.68 24.66 22.14
C ILE A 432 -12.11 23.69 23.24
N THR A 433 -12.34 22.42 22.93
CA THR A 433 -12.79 21.42 23.91
C THR A 433 -11.75 21.19 25.00
N ALA A 434 -10.47 21.15 24.62
CA ALA A 434 -9.38 20.99 25.57
C ALA A 434 -9.19 22.24 26.43
N ALA A 435 -9.36 23.45 25.86
CA ALA A 435 -9.33 24.69 26.57
C ALA A 435 -10.43 24.77 27.64
N ASP A 436 -11.68 24.48 27.28
CA ASP A 436 -12.81 24.45 28.21
C ASP A 436 -12.57 23.47 29.37
N ARG A 437 -12.05 22.28 29.08
CA ARG A 437 -11.73 21.29 30.13
C ARG A 437 -10.57 21.72 31.03
N LEU A 438 -9.55 22.39 30.49
CA LEU A 438 -8.47 22.95 31.31
C LEU A 438 -8.96 24.06 32.20
N ALA A 439 -9.86 24.94 31.72
CA ALA A 439 -10.48 26.01 32.53
C ALA A 439 -11.31 25.39 33.67
N GLU A 440 -12.11 24.34 33.38
CA GLU A 440 -12.87 23.60 34.39
C GLU A 440 -11.94 22.95 35.43
N LEU A 441 -10.86 22.28 35.01
CA LEU A 441 -9.86 21.70 35.90
C LEU A 441 -9.19 22.73 36.78
N SER A 442 -8.80 23.87 36.19
CA SER A 442 -8.23 25.01 36.93
C SER A 442 -9.16 25.55 38.01
N SER A 443 -10.47 25.71 37.70
CA SER A 443 -11.49 26.15 38.66
C SER A 443 -11.64 25.14 39.81
N ARG A 444 -11.76 23.85 39.51
CA ARG A 444 -11.87 22.80 40.54
C ARG A 444 -10.64 22.73 41.45
N LEU A 445 -9.44 22.85 40.91
CA LEU A 445 -8.21 22.88 41.71
C LEU A 445 -8.15 24.11 42.60
N THR A 446 -8.60 25.28 42.10
CA THR A 446 -8.68 26.51 42.86
C THR A 446 -9.69 26.39 44.00
N ASP A 447 -10.84 25.79 43.78
CA ASP A 447 -11.85 25.53 44.82
C ASP A 447 -11.32 24.61 45.93
N LEU A 448 -10.37 23.72 45.60
CA LEU A 448 -9.64 22.90 46.57
C LEU A 448 -8.48 23.63 47.26
N GLY A 449 -8.20 24.90 46.91
CA GLY A 449 -7.07 25.67 47.40
C GLY A 449 -5.73 25.30 46.80
N ILE A 450 -5.74 24.64 45.65
CA ILE A 450 -4.54 24.18 44.92
C ILE A 450 -4.21 25.17 43.81
N HIS A 451 -2.97 25.64 43.78
CA HIS A 451 -2.48 26.52 42.72
C HIS A 451 -2.17 25.73 41.47
N PHE A 452 -2.70 26.12 40.31
CA PHE A 452 -2.52 25.51 39.03
C PHE A 452 -1.66 26.36 38.10
N TYR A 453 -0.58 25.77 37.54
CA TYR A 453 0.33 26.48 36.64
C TYR A 453 0.59 25.65 35.36
N ILE A 454 0.69 26.35 34.23
CA ILE A 454 1.16 25.82 32.96
C ILE A 454 2.47 26.53 32.65
N THR A 455 3.56 25.79 32.58
CA THR A 455 4.91 26.31 32.40
C THR A 455 5.54 25.87 31.11
N GLU A 456 6.66 26.51 30.71
CA GLU A 456 7.42 26.16 29.49
C GLU A 456 6.61 26.22 28.18
N HIS A 457 5.47 26.90 28.18
CA HIS A 457 4.62 27.05 27.00
C HIS A 457 5.21 28.05 25.99
N THR A 458 4.94 27.84 24.70
CA THR A 458 5.32 28.75 23.63
C THR A 458 4.43 30.00 23.66
N GLU A 459 4.95 31.15 23.19
CA GLU A 459 4.16 32.40 23.09
C GLU A 459 2.90 32.18 22.22
N LYS A 460 2.98 31.36 21.18
CA LYS A 460 1.84 31.00 20.35
C LYS A 460 0.74 30.28 21.14
N LEU A 461 1.11 29.33 21.99
CA LEU A 461 0.16 28.63 22.86
C LEU A 461 -0.46 29.57 23.88
N ASN A 462 0.34 30.46 24.47
CA ASN A 462 -0.13 31.48 25.41
C ASN A 462 -1.20 32.41 24.79
N GLN A 463 -0.94 32.92 23.59
CA GLN A 463 -1.90 33.72 22.85
C GLN A 463 -3.19 32.97 22.54
N GLN A 464 -3.07 31.68 22.13
CA GLN A 464 -4.21 30.84 21.85
C GLN A 464 -5.05 30.54 23.09
N MET A 465 -4.42 30.21 24.22
CA MET A 465 -5.12 30.00 25.51
C MET A 465 -5.87 31.26 25.94
N ARG A 466 -5.23 32.43 25.88
CA ARG A 466 -5.90 33.71 26.19
C ARG A 466 -7.10 34.00 25.30
N GLN A 467 -7.01 33.67 23.99
CA GLN A 467 -8.14 33.84 23.07
C GLN A 467 -9.30 32.90 23.40
N LEU A 468 -8.99 31.71 23.92
CA LEU A 468 -9.95 30.67 24.30
C LEU A 468 -10.47 30.83 25.76
N GLY A 469 -9.96 31.82 26.51
CA GLY A 469 -10.43 32.13 27.86
C GLY A 469 -9.81 31.30 28.98
N VAL A 470 -8.65 30.70 28.74
CA VAL A 470 -7.88 29.90 29.72
C VAL A 470 -6.76 30.74 30.33
#